data_664be5b669fa96875244f373ac3ceeff
#
_entry.id   664be5b669fa96875244f373ac3ceeff
#
_cell.length_a   1.000
_cell.length_b   1.000
_cell.length_c   1.000
_cell.angle_alpha   90.00
_cell.angle_beta   90.00
_cell.angle_gamma   90.00
#
_symmetry.space_group_name_H-M   'P 1'
#
loop_
_entity.id
_entity.type
_entity.pdbx_description
1 polymer ?
#
loop_
_entity_poly.entity_id
_entity_poly.type
_entity_poly.pdbx_seq_one_letter_code
_entity_poly.pdbx_strand_id
1 'polypeptide(L)'
;MILCLEPECRVSDEIQSSLNPPPQTIFRAYDIRGVVDQQLNSDNIGLIGQSIGSEALDAGIGELLVARDGRLSSPVLSRALIAGLRSSGVNVVDLGIVPTPLMQFAAHTTHLNSGVMLTASHNPAHYNGIKVVFRRAPLAEKQITAIRMRIEKQTLRRGHGSYETLEIQHRYVSEVLQRVRLLRPLKIVIDCGNAVAACVAPGLFSKLGCEVIELFCEVDGRFPNHEPDPTRSENLTALQAAVINEGADLGLAFDGDGDRVGLVTNQGNIIPADRLLMLLVESLAEDYPGATVVYDVKCSRDLGNLIKKLGLQPVMHKSGHSLMRQKIEQTAAPLGGEFSAHIFFKDRWFGFDDGMYAAARILELLTRHTGSCDEKFRTFPQSFATEEIRLEVREQDKFSLMEKILEAAEDVTGKKLLIDGLRLEFDDGWGLVRASNTSAALLFRFEALTESALQRIQSQFKALIQCADNSIELDI
;
A
#
# COMPACT_ATOMS: atom_id res chain seq x y z
N MET A 1 -39.54 -25.40 1.27
CA MET A 1 -39.95 -24.60 0.10
C MET A 1 -40.13 -23.18 0.58
N ILE A 2 -39.02 -22.39 0.65
CA ILE A 2 -39.03 -21.00 1.05
C ILE A 2 -38.65 -20.21 -0.21
N LEU A 3 -39.63 -19.46 -0.72
CA LEU A 3 -39.45 -18.57 -1.86
C LEU A 3 -38.56 -17.40 -1.46
N CYS A 4 -37.37 -17.31 -2.04
CA CYS A 4 -36.60 -16.08 -2.10
C CYS A 4 -37.28 -15.11 -3.09
N LEU A 5 -37.89 -14.08 -2.59
CA LEU A 5 -38.34 -12.92 -3.38
C LEU A 5 -37.12 -12.02 -3.60
N GLU A 6 -36.60 -12.00 -4.82
CA GLU A 6 -35.69 -10.96 -5.29
C GLU A 6 -36.45 -9.61 -5.36
N PRO A 7 -35.90 -8.52 -4.80
CA PRO A 7 -36.43 -7.22 -5.10
C PRO A 7 -35.92 -6.77 -6.48
N GLU A 8 -36.77 -6.81 -7.50
CA GLU A 8 -36.55 -6.10 -8.76
C GLU A 8 -36.46 -4.59 -8.51
N CYS A 9 -35.22 -4.09 -8.43
CA CYS A 9 -34.95 -2.66 -8.45
C CYS A 9 -35.01 -2.18 -9.90
N ARG A 10 -36.20 -1.75 -10.38
CA ARG A 10 -36.35 -1.00 -11.63
C ARG A 10 -35.77 0.40 -11.41
N VAL A 11 -34.58 0.63 -11.87
CA VAL A 11 -34.02 1.98 -12.03
C VAL A 11 -34.70 2.56 -13.27
N SER A 12 -35.63 3.49 -13.07
CA SER A 12 -36.33 4.18 -14.15
C SER A 12 -35.38 5.04 -14.98
N ASP A 13 -35.58 5.07 -16.30
CA ASP A 13 -34.78 5.83 -17.28
C ASP A 13 -34.74 7.37 -17.03
N GLU A 14 -35.54 7.87 -16.10
CA GLU A 14 -35.66 9.30 -15.77
C GLU A 14 -34.56 9.83 -14.80
N ILE A 15 -33.78 8.97 -14.16
CA ILE A 15 -32.75 9.38 -13.16
C ILE A 15 -31.49 9.96 -13.82
N GLN A 16 -31.28 9.79 -15.10
CA GLN A 16 -30.03 10.16 -15.78
C GLN A 16 -29.81 11.65 -16.07
N SER A 17 -30.83 12.52 -15.90
CA SER A 17 -30.70 13.94 -16.28
C SER A 17 -30.18 14.90 -15.21
N SER A 18 -29.87 14.43 -13.97
CA SER A 18 -29.45 15.30 -12.86
C SER A 18 -28.27 14.79 -12.04
N LEU A 19 -27.56 13.72 -12.47
CA LEU A 19 -26.42 13.23 -11.73
C LEU A 19 -25.20 14.16 -11.92
N ASN A 20 -24.79 14.82 -10.86
CA ASN A 20 -23.55 15.60 -10.85
C ASN A 20 -22.36 14.64 -11.04
N PRO A 21 -21.45 14.92 -11.99
CA PRO A 21 -20.26 14.10 -12.15
C PRO A 21 -19.42 14.11 -10.87
N PRO A 22 -18.72 13.02 -10.55
CA PRO A 22 -17.86 12.97 -9.40
C PRO A 22 -16.75 14.04 -9.48
N PRO A 23 -16.34 14.63 -8.35
CA PRO A 23 -15.30 15.67 -8.33
C PRO A 23 -13.99 15.18 -8.97
N GLN A 24 -13.37 16.01 -9.79
CA GLN A 24 -12.08 15.65 -10.43
C GLN A 24 -11.02 15.29 -9.40
N THR A 25 -11.02 15.90 -8.24
CA THR A 25 -10.03 15.74 -7.18
C THR A 25 -9.95 14.34 -6.57
N ILE A 26 -10.98 13.49 -6.77
CA ILE A 26 -10.94 12.11 -6.28
C ILE A 26 -10.15 11.16 -7.19
N PHE A 27 -9.95 11.51 -8.47
CA PHE A 27 -9.19 10.72 -9.44
C PHE A 27 -7.70 11.04 -9.27
N ARG A 28 -6.98 10.16 -8.54
CA ARG A 28 -5.56 10.32 -8.21
C ARG A 28 -4.68 9.61 -9.25
N ALA A 29 -3.36 9.61 -9.02
CA ALA A 29 -2.42 9.01 -9.96
C ALA A 29 -2.58 7.47 -10.14
N TYR A 30 -3.07 6.76 -9.11
CA TYR A 30 -3.14 5.29 -9.12
C TYR A 30 -4.46 4.72 -8.61
N ASP A 31 -5.29 5.54 -7.99
CA ASP A 31 -6.56 5.15 -7.39
C ASP A 31 -7.60 6.28 -7.48
N ILE A 32 -8.81 5.94 -7.10
CA ILE A 32 -9.88 6.92 -6.88
C ILE A 32 -10.11 6.96 -5.38
N ARG A 33 -10.07 8.15 -4.76
CA ARG A 33 -10.16 8.27 -3.31
C ARG A 33 -10.84 9.58 -2.91
N GLY A 34 -11.77 9.51 -1.95
CA GLY A 34 -12.48 10.70 -1.50
C GLY A 34 -13.17 10.49 -0.15
N VAL A 35 -13.69 11.60 0.39
CA VAL A 35 -14.48 11.62 1.61
C VAL A 35 -15.91 11.15 1.29
N VAL A 36 -16.36 10.17 2.08
CA VAL A 36 -17.72 9.59 1.93
C VAL A 36 -18.77 10.65 2.21
N ASP A 37 -19.89 10.59 1.49
CA ASP A 37 -21.03 11.50 1.49
C ASP A 37 -20.74 12.93 0.99
N GLN A 38 -19.47 13.34 0.93
CA GLN A 38 -19.06 14.62 0.35
C GLN A 38 -18.57 14.48 -1.10
N GLN A 39 -17.71 13.50 -1.35
CA GLN A 39 -17.04 13.27 -2.63
C GLN A 39 -17.38 11.91 -3.24
N LEU A 40 -17.62 10.90 -2.39
CA LEU A 40 -18.02 9.55 -2.78
C LEU A 40 -19.38 9.21 -2.14
N ASN A 41 -20.37 8.93 -2.98
CA ASN A 41 -21.69 8.45 -2.59
C ASN A 41 -22.15 7.34 -3.57
N SER A 42 -23.29 6.73 -3.31
CA SER A 42 -23.79 5.62 -4.14
C SER A 42 -23.97 6.00 -5.61
N ASP A 43 -24.41 7.23 -5.91
CA ASP A 43 -24.69 7.65 -7.28
C ASP A 43 -23.40 7.78 -8.09
N ASN A 44 -22.40 8.51 -7.55
CA ASN A 44 -21.15 8.69 -8.27
C ASN A 44 -20.30 7.42 -8.31
N ILE A 45 -20.37 6.56 -7.29
CA ILE A 45 -19.73 5.22 -7.32
C ILE A 45 -20.38 4.33 -8.38
N GLY A 46 -21.69 4.39 -8.57
CA GLY A 46 -22.38 3.68 -9.64
C GLY A 46 -21.90 4.13 -11.03
N LEU A 47 -21.78 5.45 -11.25
CA LEU A 47 -21.24 6.02 -12.50
C LEU A 47 -19.76 5.61 -12.72
N ILE A 48 -18.94 5.66 -11.67
CA ILE A 48 -17.54 5.21 -11.73
C ILE A 48 -17.49 3.72 -12.08
N GLY A 49 -18.32 2.88 -11.46
CA GLY A 49 -18.44 1.46 -11.78
C GLY A 49 -18.82 1.22 -13.23
N GLN A 50 -19.82 1.92 -13.76
CA GLN A 50 -20.20 1.81 -15.17
C GLN A 50 -19.08 2.26 -16.11
N SER A 51 -18.31 3.29 -15.73
CA SER A 51 -17.17 3.76 -16.51
C SER A 51 -16.02 2.73 -16.49
N ILE A 52 -15.69 2.15 -15.32
CA ILE A 52 -14.69 1.09 -15.19
C ILE A 52 -15.09 -0.12 -16.03
N GLY A 53 -16.34 -0.55 -15.97
CA GLY A 53 -16.84 -1.65 -16.77
C GLY A 53 -16.78 -1.36 -18.28
N SER A 54 -17.05 -0.11 -18.67
CA SER A 54 -16.93 0.32 -20.07
C SER A 54 -15.47 0.25 -20.56
N GLU A 55 -14.51 0.74 -19.75
CA GLU A 55 -13.08 0.63 -20.06
C GLU A 55 -12.61 -0.83 -20.12
N ALA A 56 -13.11 -1.69 -19.21
CA ALA A 56 -12.82 -3.12 -19.21
C ALA A 56 -13.27 -3.78 -20.52
N LEU A 57 -14.51 -3.54 -20.94
CA LEU A 57 -15.04 -4.10 -22.19
C LEU A 57 -14.28 -3.59 -23.43
N ASP A 58 -13.89 -2.32 -23.46
CA ASP A 58 -13.06 -1.76 -24.55
C ASP A 58 -11.66 -2.39 -24.59
N ALA A 59 -11.16 -2.80 -23.42
CA ALA A 59 -9.91 -3.57 -23.30
C ALA A 59 -10.10 -5.08 -23.55
N GLY A 60 -11.31 -5.56 -23.91
CA GLY A 60 -11.60 -6.98 -24.10
C GLY A 60 -11.69 -7.79 -22.79
N ILE A 61 -12.00 -7.14 -21.68
CA ILE A 61 -12.19 -7.75 -20.36
C ILE A 61 -13.70 -7.84 -20.09
N GLY A 62 -14.26 -9.05 -20.17
CA GLY A 62 -15.72 -9.28 -20.00
C GLY A 62 -16.13 -9.59 -18.58
N GLU A 63 -15.18 -9.84 -17.66
CA GLU A 63 -15.44 -10.24 -16.29
C GLU A 63 -14.47 -9.54 -15.33
N LEU A 64 -14.98 -9.10 -14.18
CA LEU A 64 -14.19 -8.42 -13.15
C LEU A 64 -14.43 -9.05 -11.77
N LEU A 65 -13.34 -9.30 -11.05
CA LEU A 65 -13.39 -9.52 -9.61
C LEU A 65 -13.78 -8.22 -8.90
N VAL A 66 -14.59 -8.31 -7.86
CA VAL A 66 -14.87 -7.19 -6.96
C VAL A 66 -14.61 -7.62 -5.53
N ALA A 67 -13.98 -6.76 -4.75
CA ALA A 67 -13.75 -6.98 -3.33
C ALA A 67 -13.91 -5.66 -2.57
N ARG A 68 -14.09 -5.73 -1.27
CA ARG A 68 -14.19 -4.57 -0.38
C ARG A 68 -13.50 -4.77 0.95
N ASP A 69 -13.09 -3.67 1.57
CA ASP A 69 -12.61 -3.65 2.94
C ASP A 69 -13.74 -3.63 4.00
N GLY A 70 -13.36 -3.47 5.27
CA GLY A 70 -14.25 -3.48 6.43
C GLY A 70 -14.88 -2.13 6.79
N ARG A 71 -14.68 -1.05 6.03
CA ARG A 71 -15.22 0.28 6.34
C ARG A 71 -16.74 0.28 6.36
N LEU A 72 -17.35 1.11 7.23
CA LEU A 72 -18.80 1.18 7.37
C LEU A 72 -19.52 1.57 6.08
N SER A 73 -18.89 2.37 5.23
CA SER A 73 -19.42 2.78 3.93
C SER A 73 -19.30 1.70 2.85
N SER A 74 -18.36 0.75 2.99
CA SER A 74 -18.03 -0.23 1.95
C SER A 74 -19.22 -1.12 1.53
N PRO A 75 -20.12 -1.60 2.40
CA PRO A 75 -21.27 -2.40 1.96
C PRO A 75 -22.24 -1.66 1.03
N VAL A 76 -22.49 -0.36 1.27
CA VAL A 76 -23.41 0.45 0.43
C VAL A 76 -22.73 0.81 -0.88
N LEU A 77 -21.48 1.28 -0.82
CA LEU A 77 -20.71 1.69 -1.99
C LEU A 77 -20.37 0.48 -2.90
N SER A 78 -20.12 -0.70 -2.33
CA SER A 78 -19.86 -1.92 -3.10
C SER A 78 -21.08 -2.35 -3.91
N ARG A 79 -22.28 -2.29 -3.34
CA ARG A 79 -23.51 -2.57 -4.09
C ARG A 79 -23.69 -1.61 -5.27
N ALA A 80 -23.45 -0.32 -5.06
CA ALA A 80 -23.53 0.68 -6.13
C ALA A 80 -22.45 0.45 -7.22
N LEU A 81 -21.23 0.15 -6.82
CA LEU A 81 -20.12 -0.20 -7.73
C LEU A 81 -20.47 -1.42 -8.59
N ILE A 82 -20.93 -2.51 -7.97
CA ILE A 82 -21.35 -3.74 -8.65
C ILE A 82 -22.51 -3.48 -9.62
N ALA A 83 -23.50 -2.71 -9.20
CA ALA A 83 -24.62 -2.33 -10.07
C ALA A 83 -24.14 -1.54 -11.29
N GLY A 84 -23.22 -0.58 -11.08
CA GLY A 84 -22.61 0.21 -12.15
C GLY A 84 -21.80 -0.64 -13.13
N LEU A 85 -20.93 -1.52 -12.62
CA LEU A 85 -20.16 -2.47 -13.44
C LEU A 85 -21.10 -3.32 -14.32
N ARG A 86 -22.09 -3.94 -13.71
CA ARG A 86 -23.05 -4.81 -14.42
C ARG A 86 -23.89 -4.05 -15.47
N SER A 87 -24.23 -2.79 -15.19
CA SER A 87 -24.96 -1.94 -16.13
C SER A 87 -24.18 -1.58 -17.40
N SER A 88 -22.84 -1.74 -17.39
CA SER A 88 -22.02 -1.63 -18.61
C SER A 88 -22.05 -2.89 -19.47
N GLY A 89 -22.45 -4.04 -18.90
CA GLY A 89 -22.42 -5.35 -19.54
C GLY A 89 -21.28 -6.29 -19.04
N VAL A 90 -20.46 -5.83 -18.08
CA VAL A 90 -19.39 -6.64 -17.47
C VAL A 90 -19.98 -7.62 -16.46
N ASN A 91 -19.57 -8.87 -16.51
CA ASN A 91 -19.85 -9.86 -15.47
C ASN A 91 -19.04 -9.57 -14.22
N VAL A 92 -19.64 -9.76 -13.05
CA VAL A 92 -19.00 -9.50 -11.75
C VAL A 92 -18.90 -10.79 -10.95
N VAL A 93 -17.69 -11.06 -10.44
CA VAL A 93 -17.43 -12.11 -9.45
C VAL A 93 -17.01 -11.45 -8.14
N ASP A 94 -17.91 -11.48 -7.17
CA ASP A 94 -17.75 -10.80 -5.87
C ASP A 94 -17.01 -11.71 -4.87
N LEU A 95 -15.88 -11.23 -4.36
CA LEU A 95 -15.09 -11.88 -3.30
C LEU A 95 -15.57 -11.50 -1.90
N GLY A 96 -16.50 -10.54 -1.81
CA GLY A 96 -16.99 -10.03 -0.53
C GLY A 96 -15.97 -9.18 0.23
N ILE A 97 -15.92 -9.36 1.55
CA ILE A 97 -14.99 -8.66 2.44
C ILE A 97 -13.68 -9.44 2.54
N VAL A 98 -12.63 -8.91 1.91
CA VAL A 98 -11.28 -9.51 1.92
C VAL A 98 -10.20 -8.43 1.84
N PRO A 99 -8.98 -8.67 2.34
CA PRO A 99 -7.82 -7.81 2.09
C PRO A 99 -7.49 -7.65 0.61
N THR A 100 -6.90 -6.50 0.24
CA THR A 100 -6.44 -6.22 -1.12
C THR A 100 -5.56 -7.33 -1.72
N PRO A 101 -4.60 -7.93 -0.98
CA PRO A 101 -3.81 -9.05 -1.47
C PRO A 101 -4.64 -10.25 -1.95
N LEU A 102 -5.78 -10.54 -1.34
CA LEU A 102 -6.63 -11.66 -1.75
C LEU A 102 -7.30 -11.40 -3.10
N MET A 103 -7.70 -10.17 -3.39
CA MET A 103 -8.21 -9.80 -4.72
C MET A 103 -7.09 -9.93 -5.76
N GLN A 104 -5.87 -9.48 -5.45
CA GLN A 104 -4.70 -9.65 -6.31
C GLN A 104 -4.38 -11.14 -6.51
N PHE A 105 -4.40 -11.94 -5.45
CA PHE A 105 -4.21 -13.39 -5.51
C PHE A 105 -5.24 -14.07 -6.41
N ALA A 106 -6.52 -13.72 -6.28
CA ALA A 106 -7.57 -14.22 -7.15
C ALA A 106 -7.30 -13.88 -8.63
N ALA A 107 -6.86 -12.65 -8.92
CA ALA A 107 -6.50 -12.22 -10.27
C ALA A 107 -5.29 -12.97 -10.85
N HIS A 108 -4.43 -13.56 -10.02
CA HIS A 108 -3.27 -14.33 -10.48
C HIS A 108 -3.51 -15.84 -10.56
N THR A 109 -4.46 -16.37 -9.80
CA THR A 109 -4.66 -17.82 -9.63
C THR A 109 -5.97 -18.35 -10.21
N THR A 110 -6.82 -17.46 -10.74
CA THR A 110 -8.03 -17.83 -11.48
C THR A 110 -7.90 -17.42 -12.96
N HIS A 111 -8.90 -17.75 -13.77
CA HIS A 111 -8.99 -17.26 -15.15
C HIS A 111 -9.29 -15.76 -15.21
N LEU A 112 -9.83 -15.18 -14.13
CA LEU A 112 -10.13 -13.76 -13.97
C LEU A 112 -8.84 -13.01 -13.64
N ASN A 113 -8.34 -12.22 -14.55
CA ASN A 113 -7.07 -11.50 -14.40
C ASN A 113 -7.22 -10.02 -14.11
N SER A 114 -8.43 -9.59 -13.78
CA SER A 114 -8.80 -8.17 -13.61
C SER A 114 -9.80 -8.02 -12.47
N GLY A 115 -9.72 -6.92 -11.75
CA GLY A 115 -10.59 -6.70 -10.60
C GLY A 115 -10.60 -5.28 -10.05
N VAL A 116 -11.52 -5.04 -9.15
CA VAL A 116 -11.75 -3.75 -8.49
C VAL A 116 -11.82 -3.98 -6.98
N MET A 117 -11.01 -3.28 -6.24
CA MET A 117 -11.02 -3.26 -4.77
C MET A 117 -11.58 -1.94 -4.26
N LEU A 118 -12.63 -2.02 -3.47
CA LEU A 118 -13.20 -0.87 -2.76
C LEU A 118 -12.53 -0.74 -1.39
N THR A 119 -11.65 0.25 -1.27
CA THR A 119 -10.88 0.54 -0.06
C THR A 119 -10.25 1.92 -0.10
N ALA A 120 -9.99 2.50 1.06
CA ALA A 120 -9.13 3.68 1.21
C ALA A 120 -7.82 3.36 1.94
N SER A 121 -7.42 2.06 2.02
CA SER A 121 -6.20 1.61 2.69
C SER A 121 -6.11 2.18 4.12
N HIS A 122 -5.03 2.86 4.47
CA HIS A 122 -4.75 3.44 5.79
C HIS A 122 -5.43 4.78 6.09
N ASN A 123 -6.25 5.33 5.17
CA ASN A 123 -6.93 6.61 5.42
C ASN A 123 -7.96 6.50 6.56
N PRO A 124 -8.29 7.61 7.23
CA PRO A 124 -9.32 7.67 8.28
C PRO A 124 -10.66 7.05 7.86
N ALA A 125 -11.50 6.68 8.85
CA ALA A 125 -12.74 5.93 8.64
C ALA A 125 -13.74 6.59 7.68
N HIS A 126 -13.75 7.91 7.58
CA HIS A 126 -14.65 8.69 6.72
C HIS A 126 -14.20 8.76 5.24
N TYR A 127 -13.09 8.13 4.87
CA TYR A 127 -12.65 7.98 3.49
C TYR A 127 -13.09 6.63 2.92
N ASN A 128 -13.23 6.58 1.60
CA ASN A 128 -13.25 5.34 0.82
C ASN A 128 -12.59 5.56 -0.55
N GLY A 129 -12.42 4.50 -1.34
CA GLY A 129 -11.75 4.61 -2.63
C GLY A 129 -11.87 3.34 -3.46
N ILE A 130 -11.26 3.38 -4.64
CA ILE A 130 -11.29 2.29 -5.60
C ILE A 130 -9.88 2.09 -6.17
N LYS A 131 -9.33 0.89 -6.00
CA LYS A 131 -8.14 0.41 -6.70
C LYS A 131 -8.60 -0.49 -7.85
N VAL A 132 -8.08 -0.30 -9.06
CA VAL A 132 -8.45 -1.09 -10.24
C VAL A 132 -7.22 -1.80 -10.80
N VAL A 133 -7.40 -3.06 -11.15
CA VAL A 133 -6.38 -3.91 -11.77
C VAL A 133 -6.95 -4.47 -13.07
N PHE A 134 -6.28 -4.23 -14.21
CA PHE A 134 -6.58 -4.87 -15.48
C PHE A 134 -5.41 -5.74 -15.91
N ARG A 135 -5.72 -7.00 -16.26
CA ARG A 135 -4.72 -7.99 -16.68
C ARG A 135 -3.54 -8.08 -15.71
N ARG A 136 -3.84 -8.13 -14.42
CA ARG A 136 -2.88 -8.21 -13.30
C ARG A 136 -2.03 -6.96 -13.07
N ALA A 137 -2.25 -5.88 -13.81
CA ALA A 137 -1.55 -4.60 -13.65
C ALA A 137 -2.48 -3.55 -13.03
N PRO A 138 -2.04 -2.80 -12.00
CA PRO A 138 -2.80 -1.66 -11.49
C PRO A 138 -2.91 -0.59 -12.57
N LEU A 139 -4.04 0.13 -12.59
CA LEU A 139 -4.22 1.23 -13.53
C LEU A 139 -3.24 2.36 -13.23
N ALA A 140 -2.72 2.98 -14.29
CA ALA A 140 -1.90 4.17 -14.25
C ALA A 140 -2.75 5.44 -14.43
N GLU A 141 -2.17 6.61 -14.17
CA GLU A 141 -2.82 7.92 -14.23
C GLU A 141 -3.65 8.15 -15.50
N LYS A 142 -3.11 7.79 -16.66
CA LYS A 142 -3.82 7.92 -17.95
C LYS A 142 -5.13 7.13 -17.98
N GLN A 143 -5.14 5.95 -17.40
CA GLN A 143 -6.31 5.07 -17.37
C GLN A 143 -7.33 5.55 -16.33
N ILE A 144 -6.88 6.04 -15.17
CA ILE A 144 -7.74 6.69 -14.17
C ILE A 144 -8.38 7.96 -14.77
N THR A 145 -7.61 8.74 -15.52
CA THR A 145 -8.13 9.90 -16.26
C THR A 145 -9.14 9.48 -17.32
N ALA A 146 -8.93 8.37 -18.03
CA ALA A 146 -9.87 7.86 -19.03
C ALA A 146 -11.24 7.51 -18.40
N ILE A 147 -11.25 6.89 -17.22
CA ILE A 147 -12.48 6.62 -16.45
C ILE A 147 -13.24 7.91 -16.18
N ARG A 148 -12.58 8.97 -15.70
CA ARG A 148 -13.19 10.29 -15.47
C ARG A 148 -13.75 10.89 -16.76
N MET A 149 -12.92 10.95 -17.81
CA MET A 149 -13.31 11.53 -19.10
C MET A 149 -14.51 10.86 -19.74
N ARG A 150 -14.66 9.54 -19.54
CA ARG A 150 -15.82 8.78 -20.03
C ARG A 150 -17.12 9.20 -19.35
N ILE A 151 -17.07 9.47 -18.04
CA ILE A 151 -18.22 10.00 -17.29
C ILE A 151 -18.58 11.40 -17.80
N GLU A 152 -17.60 12.30 -17.90
CA GLU A 152 -17.80 13.68 -18.36
C GLU A 152 -18.36 13.74 -19.79
N LYS A 153 -17.90 12.87 -20.68
CA LYS A 153 -18.37 12.79 -22.08
C LYS A 153 -19.63 11.93 -22.26
N GLN A 154 -20.14 11.32 -21.21
CA GLN A 154 -21.28 10.42 -21.23
C GLN A 154 -21.15 9.26 -22.23
N THR A 155 -19.92 8.74 -22.41
CA THR A 155 -19.62 7.63 -23.34
C THR A 155 -19.61 6.28 -22.62
N LEU A 156 -20.57 6.10 -21.72
CA LEU A 156 -20.74 4.87 -20.93
C LEU A 156 -21.42 3.78 -21.77
N ARG A 157 -20.86 2.57 -21.75
CA ARG A 157 -21.52 1.39 -22.33
C ARG A 157 -22.75 1.02 -21.50
N ARG A 158 -23.72 0.37 -22.14
CA ARG A 158 -24.94 -0.14 -21.51
C ARG A 158 -25.09 -1.62 -21.82
N GLY A 159 -25.43 -2.43 -20.82
CA GLY A 159 -25.61 -3.85 -20.93
C GLY A 159 -26.11 -4.47 -19.64
N HIS A 160 -26.09 -5.79 -19.55
CA HIS A 160 -26.51 -6.56 -18.38
C HIS A 160 -25.45 -7.64 -18.10
N GLY A 161 -24.59 -7.40 -17.13
CA GLY A 161 -23.63 -8.39 -16.65
C GLY A 161 -24.24 -9.35 -15.61
N SER A 162 -23.71 -10.56 -15.53
CA SER A 162 -24.04 -11.53 -14.47
C SER A 162 -23.42 -11.13 -13.12
N TYR A 163 -23.85 -11.81 -12.07
CA TYR A 163 -23.29 -11.68 -10.73
C TYR A 163 -23.09 -13.06 -10.12
N GLU A 164 -21.88 -13.33 -9.67
CA GLU A 164 -21.52 -14.54 -8.97
C GLU A 164 -20.66 -14.19 -7.75
N THR A 165 -20.50 -15.14 -6.82
CA THR A 165 -19.64 -15.00 -5.66
C THR A 165 -18.53 -16.06 -5.70
N LEU A 166 -17.34 -15.73 -5.18
CA LEU A 166 -16.21 -16.64 -5.10
C LEU A 166 -15.54 -16.52 -3.73
N GLU A 167 -15.44 -17.64 -3.01
CA GLU A 167 -14.62 -17.72 -1.82
C GLU A 167 -13.16 -17.99 -2.21
N ILE A 168 -12.22 -17.13 -1.77
CA ILE A 168 -10.80 -17.21 -2.14
C ILE A 168 -9.87 -17.41 -0.94
N GLN A 169 -10.34 -17.16 0.29
CA GLN A 169 -9.52 -17.10 1.49
C GLN A 169 -8.82 -18.44 1.78
N HIS A 170 -9.54 -19.54 1.68
CA HIS A 170 -8.95 -20.89 1.92
C HIS A 170 -7.84 -21.21 0.92
N ARG A 171 -8.00 -20.82 -0.35
CA ARG A 171 -6.98 -21.02 -1.38
C ARG A 171 -5.75 -20.17 -1.11
N TYR A 172 -5.94 -18.91 -0.73
CA TYR A 172 -4.84 -18.00 -0.36
C TYR A 172 -4.03 -18.57 0.81
N VAL A 173 -4.70 -18.93 1.92
CA VAL A 173 -4.03 -19.50 3.08
C VAL A 173 -3.28 -20.78 2.72
N SER A 174 -3.90 -21.69 1.96
CA SER A 174 -3.25 -22.92 1.51
C SER A 174 -2.00 -22.66 0.68
N GLU A 175 -2.04 -21.67 -0.21
CA GLU A 175 -0.91 -21.31 -1.07
C GLU A 175 0.25 -20.72 -0.26
N VAL A 176 -0.02 -19.88 0.75
CA VAL A 176 1.01 -19.36 1.66
C VAL A 176 1.66 -20.52 2.43
N LEU A 177 0.86 -21.43 3.00
CA LEU A 177 1.36 -22.59 3.77
C LEU A 177 2.22 -23.55 2.94
N GLN A 178 1.99 -23.65 1.63
CA GLN A 178 2.82 -24.45 0.73
C GLN A 178 4.18 -23.81 0.44
N ARG A 179 4.29 -22.48 0.53
CA ARG A 179 5.47 -21.71 0.12
C ARG A 179 6.34 -21.26 1.28
N VAL A 180 5.79 -21.18 2.48
CA VAL A 180 6.45 -20.67 3.68
C VAL A 180 6.46 -21.72 4.77
N ARG A 181 7.62 -21.94 5.39
CA ARG A 181 7.79 -22.91 6.46
C ARG A 181 8.59 -22.34 7.61
N LEU A 182 8.01 -22.33 8.79
CA LEU A 182 8.72 -21.99 10.02
C LEU A 182 9.52 -23.19 10.54
N LEU A 183 10.74 -22.96 11.00
CA LEU A 183 11.61 -24.00 11.57
C LEU A 183 11.34 -24.25 13.05
N ARG A 184 10.72 -23.30 13.74
CA ARG A 184 10.26 -23.37 15.12
C ARG A 184 9.01 -22.54 15.32
N PRO A 185 8.17 -22.84 16.30
CA PRO A 185 7.08 -21.95 16.64
C PRO A 185 7.61 -20.58 17.12
N LEU A 186 6.81 -19.54 16.89
CA LEU A 186 7.01 -18.19 17.42
C LEU A 186 5.73 -17.78 18.15
N LYS A 187 5.89 -17.10 19.28
CA LYS A 187 4.82 -16.38 19.94
C LYS A 187 4.75 -14.95 19.39
N ILE A 188 3.66 -14.60 18.74
CA ILE A 188 3.52 -13.32 18.05
C ILE A 188 2.26 -12.57 18.48
N VAL A 189 2.33 -11.24 18.54
CA VAL A 189 1.14 -10.39 18.65
C VAL A 189 0.79 -9.89 17.25
N ILE A 190 -0.47 -9.98 16.86
CA ILE A 190 -0.97 -9.49 15.59
C ILE A 190 -1.92 -8.34 15.83
N ASP A 191 -1.59 -7.17 15.32
CA ASP A 191 -2.42 -5.99 15.33
C ASP A 191 -3.02 -5.75 13.95
N CYS A 192 -4.35 -5.90 13.83
CA CYS A 192 -5.07 -5.64 12.60
C CYS A 192 -5.72 -4.24 12.55
N GLY A 193 -5.56 -3.40 13.57
CA GLY A 193 -6.15 -2.06 13.63
C GLY A 193 -7.66 -2.04 13.38
N ASN A 194 -8.40 -3.08 13.76
CA ASN A 194 -9.81 -3.30 13.45
C ASN A 194 -10.12 -3.34 11.93
N ALA A 195 -9.12 -3.58 11.09
CA ALA A 195 -9.23 -3.57 9.65
C ALA A 195 -9.38 -4.98 9.04
N VAL A 196 -9.47 -5.05 7.72
CA VAL A 196 -9.87 -6.26 7.01
C VAL A 196 -8.85 -7.40 7.06
N ALA A 197 -7.58 -7.13 7.40
CA ALA A 197 -6.58 -8.17 7.65
C ALA A 197 -7.00 -9.15 8.76
N ALA A 198 -7.83 -8.69 9.71
CA ALA A 198 -8.41 -9.50 10.78
C ALA A 198 -9.19 -10.73 10.28
N CYS A 199 -9.75 -10.68 9.07
CA CYS A 199 -10.45 -11.82 8.49
C CYS A 199 -9.52 -13.00 8.17
N VAL A 200 -8.21 -12.77 8.01
CA VAL A 200 -7.27 -13.77 7.45
C VAL A 200 -6.05 -13.97 8.33
N ALA A 201 -5.42 -12.90 8.80
CA ALA A 201 -4.10 -12.94 9.43
C ALA A 201 -4.04 -13.84 10.66
N PRO A 202 -4.95 -13.77 11.65
CA PRO A 202 -4.87 -14.65 12.83
C PRO A 202 -4.90 -16.13 12.47
N GLY A 203 -5.84 -16.52 11.61
CA GLY A 203 -5.97 -17.91 11.15
C GLY A 203 -4.82 -18.39 10.28
N LEU A 204 -4.23 -17.53 9.47
CA LEU A 204 -3.05 -17.82 8.64
C LEU A 204 -1.84 -18.13 9.53
N PHE A 205 -1.50 -17.24 10.46
CA PHE A 205 -0.29 -17.38 11.28
C PHE A 205 -0.43 -18.51 12.31
N SER A 206 -1.63 -18.75 12.84
CA SER A 206 -1.90 -19.94 13.67
C SER A 206 -1.65 -21.24 12.88
N LYS A 207 -2.10 -21.32 11.62
CA LYS A 207 -1.85 -22.47 10.75
C LYS A 207 -0.38 -22.60 10.31
N LEU A 208 0.37 -21.52 10.29
CA LEU A 208 1.84 -21.54 10.08
C LEU A 208 2.58 -22.12 11.30
N GLY A 209 1.92 -22.27 12.45
CA GLY A 209 2.49 -22.83 13.67
C GLY A 209 2.92 -21.77 14.69
N CYS A 210 2.44 -20.53 14.58
CA CYS A 210 2.64 -19.51 15.58
C CYS A 210 1.63 -19.63 16.74
N GLU A 211 2.07 -19.29 17.94
CA GLU A 211 1.18 -18.90 19.05
C GLU A 211 0.77 -17.45 18.81
N VAL A 212 -0.50 -17.23 18.48
CA VAL A 212 -1.02 -15.92 18.06
C VAL A 212 -1.76 -15.25 19.21
N ILE A 213 -1.38 -14.04 19.54
CA ILE A 213 -2.13 -13.12 20.41
C ILE A 213 -2.75 -12.06 19.52
N GLU A 214 -4.07 -11.99 19.54
CA GLU A 214 -4.85 -11.08 18.72
C GLU A 214 -5.01 -9.71 19.38
N LEU A 215 -4.63 -8.64 18.69
CA LEU A 215 -4.83 -7.26 19.08
C LEU A 215 -5.65 -6.56 18.01
N PHE A 216 -6.83 -6.04 18.39
CA PHE A 216 -7.74 -5.32 17.46
C PHE A 216 -8.08 -6.13 16.19
N CYS A 217 -8.27 -7.46 16.33
CA CYS A 217 -8.57 -8.38 15.24
C CYS A 217 -10.08 -8.59 14.99
N GLU A 218 -10.94 -7.71 15.49
CA GLU A 218 -12.35 -7.62 15.10
C GLU A 218 -12.52 -6.51 14.08
N VAL A 219 -13.14 -6.82 12.93
CA VAL A 219 -13.38 -5.80 11.89
C VAL A 219 -14.39 -4.77 12.36
N ASP A 220 -13.95 -3.54 12.53
CA ASP A 220 -14.78 -2.38 12.84
C ASP A 220 -14.35 -1.16 12.02
N GLY A 221 -15.12 -0.83 10.99
CA GLY A 221 -14.79 0.27 10.07
C GLY A 221 -14.79 1.66 10.68
N ARG A 222 -14.99 1.80 12.00
CA ARG A 222 -14.77 3.04 12.77
C ARG A 222 -13.32 3.22 13.20
N PHE A 223 -12.52 2.12 13.20
CA PHE A 223 -11.14 2.08 13.71
C PHE A 223 -11.02 2.65 15.13
N PRO A 224 -11.71 2.08 16.13
CA PRO A 224 -11.91 2.72 17.44
C PRO A 224 -10.63 2.80 18.29
N ASN A 225 -9.59 2.04 17.98
CA ASN A 225 -8.37 1.96 18.77
C ASN A 225 -7.25 2.86 18.23
N HIS A 226 -6.98 2.80 16.95
CA HIS A 226 -6.04 3.66 16.21
C HIS A 226 -6.32 3.58 14.70
N GLU A 227 -5.79 4.52 13.93
CA GLU A 227 -5.82 4.42 12.48
C GLU A 227 -4.98 3.22 12.01
N PRO A 228 -5.45 2.41 11.05
CA PRO A 228 -4.72 1.21 10.60
C PRO A 228 -3.59 1.58 9.63
N ASP A 229 -2.57 2.27 10.15
CA ASP A 229 -1.36 2.69 9.45
C ASP A 229 -0.12 2.29 10.25
N PRO A 230 0.56 1.19 9.91
CA PRO A 230 1.73 0.70 10.64
C PRO A 230 3.00 1.51 10.38
N THR A 231 2.95 2.54 9.53
CA THR A 231 4.09 3.43 9.27
C THR A 231 4.20 4.56 10.29
N ARG A 232 3.18 4.74 11.13
CA ARG A 232 3.12 5.77 12.17
C ARG A 232 3.40 5.15 13.53
N SER A 233 4.43 5.62 14.21
CA SER A 233 4.87 5.06 15.51
C SER A 233 3.79 5.14 16.59
N GLU A 234 2.97 6.21 16.61
CA GLU A 234 1.88 6.35 17.53
C GLU A 234 0.83 5.23 17.45
N ASN A 235 0.59 4.67 16.25
CA ASN A 235 -0.34 3.58 16.03
C ASN A 235 0.19 2.22 16.52
N LEU A 236 1.50 2.10 16.77
CA LEU A 236 2.13 0.88 17.24
C LEU A 236 2.31 0.80 18.75
N THR A 237 1.92 1.84 19.50
CA THR A 237 2.12 1.92 20.95
C THR A 237 1.45 0.75 21.70
N ALA A 238 0.22 0.40 21.32
CA ALA A 238 -0.49 -0.73 21.93
C ALA A 238 0.19 -2.08 21.59
N LEU A 239 0.67 -2.23 20.37
CA LEU A 239 1.41 -3.41 19.93
C LEU A 239 2.73 -3.57 20.69
N GLN A 240 3.49 -2.49 20.87
CA GLN A 240 4.73 -2.49 21.67
C GLN A 240 4.48 -2.95 23.12
N ALA A 241 3.44 -2.40 23.74
CA ALA A 241 3.05 -2.79 25.09
C ALA A 241 2.60 -4.26 25.17
N ALA A 242 1.81 -4.73 24.21
CA ALA A 242 1.36 -6.11 24.17
C ALA A 242 2.52 -7.09 23.98
N VAL A 243 3.45 -6.82 23.06
CA VAL A 243 4.65 -7.66 22.84
C VAL A 243 5.46 -7.84 24.13
N ILE A 244 5.70 -6.74 24.86
CA ILE A 244 6.47 -6.78 26.11
C ILE A 244 5.71 -7.52 27.21
N ASN A 245 4.42 -7.19 27.42
CA ASN A 245 3.60 -7.75 28.49
C ASN A 245 3.37 -9.26 28.32
N GLU A 246 3.20 -9.72 27.09
CA GLU A 246 2.97 -11.10 26.75
C GLU A 246 4.27 -11.91 26.61
N GLY A 247 5.43 -11.26 26.61
CA GLY A 247 6.73 -11.89 26.35
C GLY A 247 6.76 -12.54 24.95
N ALA A 248 6.18 -11.87 23.95
CA ALA A 248 6.14 -12.37 22.58
C ALA A 248 7.50 -12.22 21.89
N ASP A 249 7.78 -13.09 20.92
CA ASP A 249 8.99 -13.02 20.09
C ASP A 249 9.02 -11.74 19.24
N LEU A 250 7.84 -11.28 18.79
CA LEU A 250 7.65 -10.03 18.03
C LEU A 250 6.16 -9.68 17.90
N GLY A 251 5.90 -8.47 17.38
CA GLY A 251 4.59 -8.00 16.98
C GLY A 251 4.55 -7.68 15.47
N LEU A 252 3.40 -7.93 14.86
CA LEU A 252 3.10 -7.60 13.46
C LEU A 252 1.88 -6.70 13.41
N ALA A 253 1.93 -5.60 12.64
CA ALA A 253 0.81 -4.72 12.39
C ALA A 253 0.50 -4.65 10.89
N PHE A 254 -0.79 -4.64 10.53
CA PHE A 254 -1.25 -4.53 9.15
C PHE A 254 -2.01 -3.25 8.92
N ASP A 255 -1.94 -2.72 7.69
CA ASP A 255 -2.72 -1.53 7.34
C ASP A 255 -4.18 -1.87 6.98
N GLY A 256 -4.95 -0.82 6.69
CA GLY A 256 -6.41 -0.90 6.53
C GLY A 256 -6.91 -1.86 5.45
N ASP A 257 -6.11 -2.20 4.46
CA ASP A 257 -6.46 -3.20 3.44
C ASP A 257 -5.43 -4.35 3.32
N GLY A 258 -4.46 -4.40 4.25
CA GLY A 258 -3.60 -5.57 4.46
C GLY A 258 -2.48 -5.73 3.45
N ASP A 259 -2.15 -4.71 2.66
CA ASP A 259 -1.07 -4.74 1.69
C ASP A 259 0.29 -4.27 2.26
N ARG A 260 0.33 -3.83 3.54
CA ARG A 260 1.53 -3.41 4.29
C ARG A 260 1.69 -4.16 5.59
N VAL A 261 2.95 -4.25 6.05
CA VAL A 261 3.29 -4.83 7.36
C VAL A 261 4.30 -3.98 8.11
N GLY A 262 4.02 -3.69 9.38
CA GLY A 262 4.95 -3.17 10.38
C GLY A 262 5.41 -4.27 11.32
N LEU A 263 6.58 -4.11 11.93
CA LEU A 263 7.16 -5.07 12.87
C LEU A 263 7.67 -4.35 14.13
N VAL A 264 7.35 -4.95 15.27
CA VAL A 264 7.86 -4.59 16.60
C VAL A 264 8.67 -5.77 17.14
N THR A 265 9.91 -5.55 17.60
CA THR A 265 10.75 -6.61 18.16
C THR A 265 10.29 -7.02 19.57
N ASN A 266 10.80 -8.14 20.07
CA ASN A 266 10.59 -8.62 21.44
C ASN A 266 11.02 -7.62 22.54
N GLN A 267 11.76 -6.56 22.20
CA GLN A 267 12.14 -5.47 23.09
C GLN A 267 11.26 -4.21 22.91
N GLY A 268 10.20 -4.30 22.10
CA GLY A 268 9.33 -3.17 21.80
C GLY A 268 9.89 -2.17 20.80
N ASN A 269 10.98 -2.48 20.09
CA ASN A 269 11.55 -1.59 19.08
C ASN A 269 10.80 -1.72 17.76
N ILE A 270 10.35 -0.61 17.19
CA ILE A 270 9.73 -0.53 15.87
C ILE A 270 10.82 -0.68 14.80
N ILE A 271 10.63 -1.55 13.85
CA ILE A 271 11.56 -1.78 12.74
C ILE A 271 11.05 -1.07 11.48
N PRO A 272 11.78 -0.05 10.97
CA PRO A 272 11.43 0.59 9.70
C PRO A 272 11.43 -0.40 8.52
N ALA A 273 10.58 -0.16 7.52
CA ALA A 273 10.39 -1.08 6.40
C ALA A 273 11.66 -1.34 5.58
N ASP A 274 12.54 -0.37 5.44
CA ASP A 274 13.84 -0.54 4.77
C ASP A 274 14.78 -1.49 5.55
N ARG A 275 14.62 -1.62 6.86
CA ARG A 275 15.32 -2.64 7.67
C ARG A 275 14.70 -4.03 7.49
N LEU A 276 13.37 -4.12 7.33
CA LEU A 276 12.72 -5.37 6.93
C LEU A 276 13.24 -5.83 5.57
N LEU A 277 13.40 -4.91 4.63
CA LEU A 277 13.99 -5.21 3.32
C LEU A 277 15.44 -5.71 3.44
N MET A 278 16.27 -5.20 4.36
CA MET A 278 17.62 -5.70 4.59
C MET A 278 17.62 -7.18 4.99
N LEU A 279 16.69 -7.57 5.88
CA LEU A 279 16.54 -8.99 6.27
C LEU A 279 16.18 -9.86 5.06
N LEU A 280 15.26 -9.39 4.23
CA LEU A 280 14.80 -10.12 3.04
C LEU A 280 15.89 -10.21 1.97
N VAL A 281 16.70 -9.17 1.81
CA VAL A 281 17.82 -9.11 0.86
C VAL A 281 18.92 -10.09 1.22
N GLU A 282 19.22 -10.29 2.51
CA GLU A 282 20.20 -11.31 2.93
C GLU A 282 19.80 -12.70 2.45
N SER A 283 18.55 -13.09 2.67
CA SER A 283 18.07 -14.39 2.20
C SER A 283 18.03 -14.48 0.67
N LEU A 284 17.65 -13.38 0.00
CA LEU A 284 17.59 -13.36 -1.46
C LEU A 284 18.97 -13.61 -2.08
N ALA A 285 20.03 -13.07 -1.49
CA ALA A 285 21.39 -13.20 -2.00
C ALA A 285 21.88 -14.65 -2.02
N GLU A 286 21.39 -15.48 -1.09
CA GLU A 286 21.72 -16.90 -1.04
C GLU A 286 21.07 -17.68 -2.20
N ASP A 287 19.79 -17.39 -2.48
CA ASP A 287 18.98 -18.13 -3.45
C ASP A 287 19.11 -17.57 -4.88
N TYR A 288 19.37 -16.27 -5.03
CA TYR A 288 19.33 -15.54 -6.30
C TYR A 288 20.58 -14.62 -6.48
N PRO A 289 21.80 -15.15 -6.56
CA PRO A 289 23.01 -14.33 -6.72
C PRO A 289 22.95 -13.46 -7.98
N GLY A 290 23.30 -12.18 -7.83
CA GLY A 290 23.26 -11.20 -8.91
C GLY A 290 21.88 -10.62 -9.23
N ALA A 291 20.82 -11.04 -8.54
CA ALA A 291 19.47 -10.55 -8.78
C ALA A 291 19.31 -9.06 -8.52
N THR A 292 18.35 -8.45 -9.21
CA THR A 292 17.94 -7.06 -9.00
C THR A 292 17.02 -6.95 -7.77
N VAL A 293 17.23 -5.91 -6.96
CA VAL A 293 16.30 -5.51 -5.89
C VAL A 293 15.84 -4.08 -6.16
N VAL A 294 14.52 -3.88 -6.26
CA VAL A 294 13.93 -2.57 -6.49
C VAL A 294 13.47 -1.97 -5.15
N TYR A 295 13.87 -0.74 -4.84
CA TYR A 295 13.45 -0.05 -3.62
C TYR A 295 13.20 1.44 -3.89
N ASP A 296 12.34 2.06 -3.07
CA ASP A 296 11.97 3.45 -3.32
C ASP A 296 13.01 4.46 -2.80
N VAL A 297 12.91 5.67 -3.30
CA VAL A 297 13.81 6.79 -3.01
C VAL A 297 13.85 7.17 -1.52
N LYS A 298 12.86 6.78 -0.74
CA LYS A 298 12.75 7.04 0.71
C LYS A 298 13.58 6.08 1.56
N CYS A 299 13.96 4.93 1.01
CA CYS A 299 14.73 3.94 1.74
C CYS A 299 16.13 4.43 2.12
N SER A 300 16.65 3.88 3.21
CA SER A 300 18.01 4.11 3.71
C SER A 300 19.07 3.86 2.65
N ARG A 301 20.13 4.68 2.66
CA ARG A 301 21.34 4.43 1.86
C ARG A 301 21.98 3.08 2.20
N ASP A 302 21.85 2.65 3.45
CA ASP A 302 22.42 1.39 3.93
C ASP A 302 21.80 0.17 3.24
N LEU A 303 20.52 0.23 2.86
CA LEU A 303 19.87 -0.82 2.07
C LEU A 303 20.57 -0.99 0.72
N GLY A 304 20.78 0.11 -0.01
CA GLY A 304 21.49 0.07 -1.30
C GLY A 304 22.92 -0.42 -1.18
N ASN A 305 23.61 -0.05 -0.10
CA ASN A 305 24.98 -0.51 0.21
C ASN A 305 25.02 -2.01 0.54
N LEU A 306 24.05 -2.51 1.33
CA LEU A 306 23.94 -3.93 1.66
C LEU A 306 23.64 -4.77 0.41
N ILE A 307 22.73 -4.35 -0.45
CA ILE A 307 22.42 -5.01 -1.72
C ILE A 307 23.70 -5.19 -2.55
N LYS A 308 24.50 -4.13 -2.71
CA LYS A 308 25.78 -4.19 -3.43
C LYS A 308 26.79 -5.11 -2.74
N LYS A 309 26.92 -5.00 -1.42
CA LYS A 309 27.84 -5.82 -0.62
C LYS A 309 27.57 -7.32 -0.76
N LEU A 310 26.30 -7.69 -0.91
CA LEU A 310 25.86 -9.07 -1.12
C LEU A 310 25.92 -9.52 -2.59
N GLY A 311 26.47 -8.69 -3.49
CA GLY A 311 26.59 -9.02 -4.92
C GLY A 311 25.29 -8.92 -5.72
N LEU A 312 24.26 -8.29 -5.16
CA LEU A 312 22.99 -8.04 -5.82
C LEU A 312 22.98 -6.66 -6.52
N GLN A 313 21.98 -6.40 -7.37
CA GLN A 313 21.87 -5.17 -8.16
C GLN A 313 20.82 -4.23 -7.54
N PRO A 314 21.20 -3.08 -6.91
CA PRO A 314 20.27 -2.13 -6.35
C PRO A 314 19.66 -1.25 -7.45
N VAL A 315 18.35 -1.13 -7.46
CA VAL A 315 17.61 -0.22 -8.35
C VAL A 315 16.71 0.66 -7.51
N MET A 316 17.15 1.90 -7.26
CA MET A 316 16.33 2.92 -6.62
C MET A 316 15.28 3.45 -7.60
N HIS A 317 14.03 3.60 -7.16
CA HIS A 317 12.91 4.02 -8.00
C HIS A 317 12.01 5.05 -7.30
N LYS A 318 11.05 5.61 -8.04
CA LYS A 318 10.01 6.49 -7.51
C LYS A 318 9.13 5.76 -6.51
N SER A 319 8.66 6.46 -5.47
CA SER A 319 7.66 5.95 -4.54
C SER A 319 6.29 5.82 -5.20
N GLY A 320 5.58 4.75 -4.86
CA GLY A 320 4.23 4.45 -5.30
C GLY A 320 4.10 2.99 -5.74
N HIS A 321 3.25 2.24 -5.04
CA HIS A 321 3.09 0.79 -5.22
C HIS A 321 2.91 0.37 -6.68
N SER A 322 2.13 1.13 -7.47
CA SER A 322 1.92 0.85 -8.90
C SER A 322 3.19 1.04 -9.74
N LEU A 323 3.99 2.09 -9.44
CA LEU A 323 5.27 2.35 -10.11
C LEU A 323 6.32 1.31 -9.74
N MET A 324 6.37 0.94 -8.45
CA MET A 324 7.25 -0.12 -7.96
C MET A 324 6.96 -1.44 -8.65
N ARG A 325 5.68 -1.83 -8.71
CA ARG A 325 5.25 -3.05 -9.39
C ARG A 325 5.63 -3.06 -10.87
N GLN A 326 5.42 -1.95 -11.58
CA GLN A 326 5.83 -1.80 -12.97
C GLN A 326 7.35 -1.97 -13.12
N LYS A 327 8.14 -1.38 -12.20
CA LYS A 327 9.60 -1.48 -12.25
C LYS A 327 10.09 -2.90 -11.96
N ILE A 328 9.48 -3.59 -10.99
CA ILE A 328 9.73 -5.00 -10.68
C ILE A 328 9.48 -5.88 -11.91
N GLU A 329 8.38 -5.67 -12.63
CA GLU A 329 8.09 -6.39 -13.88
C GLU A 329 9.14 -6.10 -14.96
N GLN A 330 9.51 -4.84 -15.17
CA GLN A 330 10.50 -4.41 -16.17
C GLN A 330 11.89 -5.00 -15.93
N THR A 331 12.27 -5.13 -14.65
CA THR A 331 13.61 -5.61 -14.26
C THR A 331 13.63 -7.10 -13.95
N ALA A 332 12.48 -7.76 -13.96
CA ALA A 332 12.29 -9.12 -13.45
C ALA A 332 12.85 -9.34 -12.02
N ALA A 333 12.81 -8.28 -11.20
CA ALA A 333 13.33 -8.32 -9.84
C ALA A 333 12.53 -9.32 -8.97
N PRO A 334 13.17 -10.26 -8.26
CA PRO A 334 12.50 -11.20 -7.37
C PRO A 334 11.99 -10.55 -6.07
N LEU A 335 12.50 -9.38 -5.71
CA LEU A 335 12.15 -8.63 -4.50
C LEU A 335 12.11 -7.14 -4.81
N GLY A 336 11.12 -6.46 -4.25
CA GLY A 336 11.09 -5.00 -4.16
C GLY A 336 10.39 -4.55 -2.91
N GLY A 337 10.55 -3.26 -2.56
CA GLY A 337 9.84 -2.69 -1.42
C GLY A 337 9.95 -1.19 -1.29
N GLU A 338 9.06 -0.63 -0.50
CA GLU A 338 8.97 0.79 -0.21
C GLU A 338 9.18 1.06 1.29
N PHE A 339 9.65 2.24 1.60
CA PHE A 339 9.69 2.71 2.99
C PHE A 339 8.29 2.79 3.64
N SER A 340 7.26 2.92 2.84
CA SER A 340 5.86 2.87 3.27
C SER A 340 5.35 1.46 3.59
N ALA A 341 6.25 0.47 3.70
CA ALA A 341 5.98 -0.92 4.09
C ALA A 341 5.23 -1.79 3.06
N HIS A 342 5.10 -1.35 1.80
CA HIS A 342 4.73 -2.24 0.71
C HIS A 342 5.94 -3.13 0.34
N ILE A 343 5.79 -4.44 0.37
CA ILE A 343 6.82 -5.41 0.02
C ILE A 343 6.29 -6.34 -1.06
N PHE A 344 7.08 -6.50 -2.11
CA PHE A 344 6.73 -7.23 -3.33
C PHE A 344 7.65 -8.42 -3.49
N PHE A 345 7.09 -9.63 -3.57
CA PHE A 345 7.84 -10.85 -3.84
C PHE A 345 7.46 -11.42 -5.20
N LYS A 346 8.45 -11.69 -6.04
CA LYS A 346 8.31 -12.37 -7.33
C LYS A 346 9.15 -13.65 -7.43
N ASP A 347 9.90 -13.98 -6.38
CA ASP A 347 10.65 -15.23 -6.24
C ASP A 347 9.73 -16.43 -6.06
N ARG A 348 8.95 -16.43 -4.97
CA ARG A 348 8.01 -17.47 -4.57
C ARG A 348 6.57 -16.95 -4.43
N TRP A 349 6.26 -15.77 -5.02
CA TRP A 349 4.94 -15.15 -5.04
C TRP A 349 4.68 -14.50 -6.40
N PHE A 350 3.63 -13.71 -6.54
CA PHE A 350 3.12 -13.24 -7.82
C PHE A 350 3.54 -11.82 -8.19
N GLY A 351 4.33 -11.13 -7.35
CA GLY A 351 4.88 -9.80 -7.63
C GLY A 351 3.97 -8.63 -7.27
N PHE A 352 2.88 -8.85 -6.55
CA PHE A 352 2.09 -7.79 -5.93
C PHE A 352 2.47 -7.58 -4.46
N ASP A 353 2.12 -6.44 -3.90
CA ASP A 353 2.30 -6.08 -2.50
C ASP A 353 1.32 -6.85 -1.61
N ASP A 354 1.88 -7.53 -0.59
CA ASP A 354 1.12 -8.42 0.28
C ASP A 354 1.73 -8.41 1.69
N GLY A 355 1.08 -7.67 2.60
CA GLY A 355 1.56 -7.53 3.97
C GLY A 355 1.58 -8.85 4.73
N MET A 356 0.58 -9.71 4.54
CA MET A 356 0.49 -11.00 5.23
C MET A 356 1.52 -12.00 4.69
N TYR A 357 1.73 -12.07 3.39
CA TYR A 357 2.79 -12.90 2.80
C TYR A 357 4.17 -12.39 3.20
N ALA A 358 4.39 -11.06 3.18
CA ALA A 358 5.63 -10.45 3.63
C ALA A 358 5.93 -10.79 5.10
N ALA A 359 4.93 -10.69 5.98
CA ALA A 359 5.06 -11.10 7.37
C ALA A 359 5.43 -12.60 7.49
N ALA A 360 4.76 -13.47 6.76
CA ALA A 360 5.07 -14.90 6.76
C ALA A 360 6.54 -15.17 6.33
N ARG A 361 7.04 -14.49 5.30
CA ARG A 361 8.43 -14.58 4.84
C ARG A 361 9.43 -14.05 5.87
N ILE A 362 9.10 -12.95 6.55
CA ILE A 362 9.91 -12.42 7.65
C ILE A 362 10.00 -13.43 8.80
N LEU A 363 8.87 -14.02 9.21
CA LEU A 363 8.85 -15.06 10.25
C LEU A 363 9.68 -16.29 9.84
N GLU A 364 9.57 -16.75 8.60
CA GLU A 364 10.39 -17.85 8.07
C GLU A 364 11.88 -17.59 8.29
N LEU A 365 12.36 -16.37 7.99
CA LEU A 365 13.77 -15.99 8.15
C LEU A 365 14.17 -15.85 9.62
N LEU A 366 13.32 -15.24 10.43
CA LEU A 366 13.58 -15.10 11.87
C LEU A 366 13.67 -16.46 12.57
N THR A 367 12.91 -17.48 12.13
CA THR A 367 13.04 -18.83 12.68
C THR A 367 14.35 -19.55 12.35
N ARG A 368 15.08 -19.09 11.31
CA ARG A 368 16.44 -19.59 10.96
C ARG A 368 17.52 -18.96 11.85
N HIS A 369 17.24 -17.82 12.43
CA HIS A 369 18.14 -17.13 13.35
C HIS A 369 18.06 -17.74 14.76
N THR A 370 19.22 -17.96 15.41
CA THR A 370 19.29 -18.54 16.76
C THR A 370 19.03 -17.54 17.88
N GLY A 371 19.21 -16.25 17.61
CA GLY A 371 18.95 -15.15 18.55
C GLY A 371 17.49 -14.67 18.50
N SER A 372 17.21 -13.64 19.29
CA SER A 372 15.94 -12.95 19.30
C SER A 372 15.73 -12.08 18.05
N CYS A 373 14.50 -11.63 17.84
CA CYS A 373 14.15 -10.70 16.77
C CYS A 373 14.99 -9.41 16.87
N ASP A 374 15.08 -8.83 18.07
CA ASP A 374 15.82 -7.59 18.31
C ASP A 374 17.32 -7.76 18.02
N GLU A 375 17.93 -8.86 18.48
CA GLU A 375 19.34 -9.16 18.18
C GLU A 375 19.59 -9.26 16.68
N LYS A 376 18.67 -9.85 15.90
CA LYS A 376 18.81 -9.91 14.45
C LYS A 376 18.85 -8.54 13.81
N PHE A 377 17.92 -7.65 14.17
CA PHE A 377 17.87 -6.32 13.57
C PHE A 377 19.01 -5.39 14.04
N ARG A 378 19.61 -5.63 15.20
CA ARG A 378 20.82 -4.92 15.65
C ARG A 378 22.06 -5.26 14.83
N THR A 379 22.08 -6.34 14.05
CA THR A 379 23.20 -6.66 13.15
C THR A 379 23.28 -5.73 11.95
N PHE A 380 22.19 -5.04 11.59
CA PHE A 380 22.18 -4.07 10.51
C PHE A 380 22.78 -2.72 10.92
N PRO A 381 23.32 -1.93 9.97
CA PRO A 381 23.86 -0.62 10.25
C PRO A 381 22.84 0.25 11.00
N GLN A 382 23.30 1.02 11.96
CA GLN A 382 22.46 1.97 12.68
C GLN A 382 22.74 3.39 12.19
N SER A 383 21.71 4.18 11.98
CA SER A 383 21.77 5.57 11.54
C SER A 383 20.76 6.41 12.31
N PHE A 384 21.02 7.70 12.41
CA PHE A 384 20.06 8.68 12.88
C PHE A 384 19.13 9.04 11.73
N ALA A 385 17.85 8.76 11.85
CA ALA A 385 16.89 9.00 10.80
C ALA A 385 15.60 9.62 11.34
N THR A 386 14.94 10.45 10.54
CA THR A 386 13.59 10.93 10.84
C THR A 386 12.55 9.93 10.35
N GLU A 387 11.36 9.98 10.94
CA GLU A 387 10.15 9.52 10.26
C GLU A 387 9.90 10.38 9.01
N GLU A 388 8.88 10.04 8.23
CA GLU A 388 8.45 10.89 7.11
C GLU A 388 7.79 12.15 7.66
N ILE A 389 8.39 13.32 7.38
CA ILE A 389 7.90 14.61 7.79
C ILE A 389 7.00 15.17 6.68
N ARG A 390 5.85 15.71 7.06
CA ARG A 390 4.83 16.18 6.15
C ARG A 390 4.62 17.68 6.28
N LEU A 391 4.77 18.41 5.16
CA LEU A 391 4.44 19.82 5.03
C LEU A 391 3.18 19.94 4.16
N GLU A 392 2.08 20.36 4.75
CA GLU A 392 0.83 20.62 4.03
C GLU A 392 1.00 21.85 3.11
N VAL A 393 0.59 21.69 1.86
CA VAL A 393 0.59 22.74 0.84
C VAL A 393 -0.71 22.68 0.06
N ARG A 394 -1.07 23.74 -0.65
CA ARG A 394 -2.23 23.67 -1.56
C ARG A 394 -1.91 22.74 -2.73
N GLU A 395 -2.88 21.90 -3.11
CA GLU A 395 -2.71 20.90 -4.18
C GLU A 395 -2.17 21.51 -5.48
N GLN A 396 -2.67 22.70 -5.84
CA GLN A 396 -2.27 23.42 -7.07
C GLN A 396 -0.84 23.96 -7.03
N ASP A 397 -0.28 24.21 -5.85
CA ASP A 397 1.04 24.83 -5.69
C ASP A 397 2.16 23.82 -5.48
N LYS A 398 1.81 22.60 -5.17
CA LYS A 398 2.71 21.50 -4.80
C LYS A 398 3.85 21.28 -5.81
N PHE A 399 3.52 21.24 -7.09
CA PHE A 399 4.51 20.99 -8.14
C PHE A 399 5.33 22.24 -8.45
N SER A 400 4.72 23.44 -8.49
CA SER A 400 5.44 24.68 -8.70
C SER A 400 6.41 25.00 -7.55
N LEU A 401 6.03 24.68 -6.32
CA LEU A 401 6.94 24.78 -5.18
C LEU A 401 8.11 23.79 -5.30
N MET A 402 7.84 22.55 -5.75
CA MET A 402 8.91 21.59 -6.00
C MET A 402 9.90 22.05 -7.07
N GLU A 403 9.41 22.67 -8.16
CA GLU A 403 10.27 23.28 -9.20
C GLU A 403 11.19 24.36 -8.62
N LYS A 404 10.67 25.29 -7.82
CA LYS A 404 11.46 26.32 -7.15
C LYS A 404 12.51 25.75 -6.19
N ILE A 405 12.17 24.65 -5.47
CA ILE A 405 13.13 23.94 -4.61
C ILE A 405 14.27 23.35 -5.44
N LEU A 406 13.95 22.76 -6.60
CA LEU A 406 14.96 22.21 -7.51
C LEU A 406 15.89 23.30 -8.05
N GLU A 407 15.35 24.48 -8.45
CA GLU A 407 16.12 25.63 -8.86
C GLU A 407 17.03 26.14 -7.73
N ALA A 408 16.50 26.33 -6.52
CA ALA A 408 17.28 26.75 -5.36
C ALA A 408 18.39 25.76 -4.99
N ALA A 409 18.24 24.48 -5.35
CA ALA A 409 19.23 23.46 -5.10
C ALA A 409 20.35 23.39 -6.14
N GLU A 410 20.34 24.19 -7.22
CA GLU A 410 21.33 24.07 -8.30
C GLU A 410 22.78 24.24 -7.80
N ASP A 411 23.03 25.20 -6.90
CA ASP A 411 24.34 25.49 -6.35
C ASP A 411 24.67 24.72 -5.05
N VAL A 412 23.74 23.88 -4.56
CA VAL A 412 23.97 23.12 -3.32
C VAL A 412 24.94 21.98 -3.59
N THR A 413 25.97 21.88 -2.74
CA THR A 413 26.95 20.78 -2.76
C THR A 413 26.30 19.48 -2.34
N GLY A 414 26.72 18.36 -2.93
CA GLY A 414 26.19 17.01 -2.71
C GLY A 414 25.75 16.34 -4.01
N LYS A 415 25.61 15.03 -3.97
CA LYS A 415 25.11 14.27 -5.13
C LYS A 415 23.60 14.38 -5.22
N LYS A 416 23.10 14.97 -6.30
CA LYS A 416 21.67 15.15 -6.56
C LYS A 416 21.09 13.91 -7.25
N LEU A 417 20.05 13.34 -6.69
CA LEU A 417 19.24 12.30 -7.30
C LEU A 417 17.83 12.85 -7.53
N LEU A 418 17.44 12.97 -8.81
CA LEU A 418 16.17 13.58 -9.25
C LEU A 418 15.16 12.48 -9.69
N ILE A 419 15.18 11.33 -9.04
CA ILE A 419 14.33 10.19 -9.38
C ILE A 419 12.87 10.50 -9.03
N ASP A 420 12.64 11.09 -7.84
CA ASP A 420 11.31 11.46 -7.32
C ASP A 420 11.47 12.65 -6.36
N GLY A 421 11.38 13.88 -6.89
CA GLY A 421 11.74 15.09 -6.18
C GLY A 421 13.26 15.28 -6.11
N LEU A 422 13.77 15.77 -4.98
CA LEU A 422 15.18 16.06 -4.75
C LEU A 422 15.70 15.21 -3.57
N ARG A 423 16.59 14.28 -3.85
CA ARG A 423 17.40 13.61 -2.83
C ARG A 423 18.85 14.11 -2.96
N LEU A 424 19.36 14.74 -1.90
CA LEU A 424 20.76 15.17 -1.78
C LEU A 424 21.51 14.15 -0.93
N GLU A 425 22.58 13.57 -1.49
CA GLU A 425 23.46 12.64 -0.77
C GLU A 425 24.80 13.33 -0.45
N PHE A 426 25.23 13.19 0.79
CA PHE A 426 26.49 13.62 1.36
C PHE A 426 27.28 12.39 1.85
N ASP A 427 28.55 12.55 2.18
CA ASP A 427 29.38 11.45 2.70
C ASP A 427 28.81 10.88 4.01
N ASP A 428 28.24 11.74 4.86
CA ASP A 428 27.76 11.46 6.21
C ASP A 428 26.23 11.35 6.35
N GLY A 429 25.47 11.44 5.25
CA GLY A 429 24.01 11.33 5.30
C GLY A 429 23.31 11.74 4.00
N TRP A 430 21.99 11.87 4.05
CA TRP A 430 21.17 12.32 2.93
C TRP A 430 19.88 12.97 3.43
N GLY A 431 19.29 13.81 2.58
CA GLY A 431 17.96 14.37 2.76
C GLY A 431 17.14 14.26 1.49
N LEU A 432 15.83 14.13 1.65
CA LEU A 432 14.85 14.03 0.56
C LEU A 432 13.74 15.04 0.76
N VAL A 433 13.32 15.68 -0.33
CA VAL A 433 12.02 16.36 -0.46
C VAL A 433 11.33 15.90 -1.74
N ARG A 434 10.04 15.59 -1.66
CA ARG A 434 9.24 15.16 -2.80
C ARG A 434 7.78 15.60 -2.68
N ALA A 435 7.11 15.77 -3.81
CA ALA A 435 5.67 15.99 -3.82
C ALA A 435 4.94 14.66 -3.54
N SER A 436 3.94 14.68 -2.65
CA SER A 436 3.09 13.52 -2.42
C SER A 436 2.21 13.23 -3.64
N ASN A 437 2.09 11.95 -4.02
CA ASN A 437 1.20 11.51 -5.11
C ASN A 437 -0.25 11.37 -4.67
N THR A 438 -0.49 11.26 -3.35
CA THR A 438 -1.81 10.93 -2.79
C THR A 438 -2.42 12.04 -1.95
N SER A 439 -1.66 13.11 -1.68
CA SER A 439 -2.09 14.20 -0.80
C SER A 439 -1.49 15.54 -1.19
N ALA A 440 -2.10 16.61 -0.69
CA ALA A 440 -1.67 17.99 -0.88
C ALA A 440 -0.51 18.34 0.09
N ALA A 441 0.64 17.72 -0.11
CA ALA A 441 1.80 17.86 0.77
C ALA A 441 3.14 17.69 0.05
N LEU A 442 4.19 18.29 0.59
CA LEU A 442 5.57 17.86 0.40
C LEU A 442 5.98 16.94 1.53
N LEU A 443 6.73 15.91 1.19
CA LEU A 443 7.21 14.89 2.11
C LEU A 443 8.73 14.98 2.21
N PHE A 444 9.24 14.92 3.45
CA PHE A 444 10.67 14.98 3.73
C PHE A 444 11.10 13.74 4.50
N ARG A 445 12.33 13.32 4.29
CA ARG A 445 13.01 12.34 5.12
C ARG A 445 14.50 12.62 5.14
N PHE A 446 15.11 12.41 6.32
CA PHE A 446 16.54 12.65 6.55
C PHE A 446 17.17 11.46 7.24
N GLU A 447 18.43 11.18 6.91
CA GLU A 447 19.21 10.14 7.56
C GLU A 447 20.69 10.54 7.57
N ALA A 448 21.40 10.31 8.69
CA ALA A 448 22.80 10.60 8.82
C ALA A 448 23.52 9.64 9.77
N LEU A 449 24.86 9.60 9.69
CA LEU A 449 25.71 8.78 10.55
C LEU A 449 25.83 9.35 11.97
N THR A 450 25.57 10.65 12.15
CA THR A 450 25.61 11.34 13.44
C THR A 450 24.44 12.31 13.56
N GLU A 451 24.05 12.62 14.78
CA GLU A 451 22.98 13.58 15.06
C GLU A 451 23.33 14.99 14.53
N SER A 452 24.59 15.42 14.67
CA SER A 452 25.06 16.71 14.15
C SER A 452 25.00 16.80 12.62
N ALA A 453 25.30 15.69 11.91
CA ALA A 453 25.14 15.62 10.48
C ALA A 453 23.67 15.67 10.06
N LEU A 454 22.78 15.00 10.82
CA LEU A 454 21.34 15.05 10.59
C LEU A 454 20.82 16.49 10.70
N GLN A 455 21.14 17.18 11.78
CA GLN A 455 20.76 18.58 12.02
C GLN A 455 21.27 19.53 10.93
N ARG A 456 22.53 19.33 10.48
CA ARG A 456 23.11 20.11 9.38
C ARG A 456 22.35 19.91 8.08
N ILE A 457 22.00 18.65 7.74
CA ILE A 457 21.26 18.34 6.50
C ILE A 457 19.85 18.92 6.58
N GLN A 458 19.16 18.77 7.70
CA GLN A 458 17.84 19.39 7.93
C GLN A 458 17.91 20.91 7.75
N SER A 459 18.94 21.58 8.33
CA SER A 459 19.13 23.01 8.18
C SER A 459 19.33 23.44 6.71
N GLN A 460 20.02 22.63 5.90
CA GLN A 460 20.15 22.90 4.45
C GLN A 460 18.81 22.83 3.74
N PHE A 461 17.95 21.85 4.07
CA PHE A 461 16.63 21.75 3.47
C PHE A 461 15.69 22.88 3.94
N LYS A 462 15.80 23.32 5.20
CA LYS A 462 15.09 24.53 5.66
C LYS A 462 15.47 25.74 4.81
N ALA A 463 16.75 25.96 4.57
CA ALA A 463 17.24 27.06 3.73
C ALA A 463 16.72 26.95 2.29
N LEU A 464 16.69 25.76 1.69
CA LEU A 464 16.12 25.53 0.36
C LEU A 464 14.63 25.88 0.29
N ILE A 465 13.84 25.48 1.29
CA ILE A 465 12.41 25.80 1.36
C ILE A 465 12.22 27.31 1.47
N GLN A 466 12.96 27.98 2.35
CA GLN A 466 12.88 29.43 2.54
C GLN A 466 13.30 30.21 1.27
N CYS A 467 14.28 29.71 0.51
CA CYS A 467 14.64 30.29 -0.79
C CYS A 467 13.52 30.11 -1.82
N ALA A 468 12.84 28.98 -1.83
CA ALA A 468 11.75 28.68 -2.77
C ALA A 468 10.47 29.48 -2.43
N ASP A 469 10.16 29.58 -1.13
CA ASP A 469 9.04 30.36 -0.59
C ASP A 469 9.32 30.75 0.87
N ASN A 470 9.58 32.03 1.09
CA ASN A 470 9.94 32.60 2.40
C ASN A 470 8.77 32.65 3.41
N SER A 471 7.55 32.36 2.96
CA SER A 471 6.36 32.29 3.83
C SER A 471 6.20 30.93 4.51
N ILE A 472 6.97 29.92 4.10
CA ILE A 472 6.86 28.56 4.62
C ILE A 472 7.86 28.37 5.76
N GLU A 473 7.34 28.02 6.93
CA GLU A 473 8.13 27.51 8.05
C GLU A 473 8.11 25.98 8.02
N LEU A 474 9.27 25.37 7.90
CA LEU A 474 9.45 23.92 7.99
C LEU A 474 9.97 23.60 9.41
N ASP A 475 9.13 22.96 10.20
CA ASP A 475 9.50 22.48 11.54
C ASP A 475 10.11 21.07 11.44
N ILE A 476 11.46 20.99 11.51
CA ILE A 476 12.24 19.76 11.39
C ILE A 476 13.49 19.82 12.25
#